data_5e8eae153a1be9b1eac220e09d3223ba
#
_entry.id   5e8eae153a1be9b1eac220e09d3223ba
#
_cell.length_a   1.000
_cell.length_b   1.000
_cell.length_c   1.000
_cell.angle_alpha   90.00
_cell.angle_beta   90.00
_cell.angle_gamma   90.00
#
_symmetry.space_group_name_H-M   'P 1'
#
loop_
_entity.id
_entity.type
_entity.pdbx_description
1 polymer ?
#
loop_
_entity_poly.entity_id
_entity_poly.type
_entity_poly.pdbx_seq_one_letter_code
_entity_poly.pdbx_strand_id
1 'polypeptide(L)'
;MATKTRGLLRVTSFVLAWGRRGIARDRWRWEGAVLEKNVSLICICWVASATVTAFLCFLQLGAMASLAAGRVGFALVAPMALAAALVIGYWLARREGLRGRTCWYPGGLTLIPLTIFLLLSAFFYDFSWDGQWYHQTAIILVAQDWNPLSDPMRSFSGSQLHGQLWLRHYAKGPWYAAATIFAATRRIELGKCIQWLILMAAFLGTLAACLTGGLRRSRAFGIAAVVAINPVAICELTSFLVDGVMASSLALAVVATVSALRQPRPAVIATGLTASIICINSKFTGLIYLCFLFAAMGLWCLFKARRSLAQFAYLAIGTFIIGACLWGYDPYITNTLYRHQPFYPILGSANYPSLAQQGNELNERWETPKNMVGRNLSIRFAYSIFGRPGNQPYREGKNASLMWPFTARPHDLYTYTFQDPRVAALGPFFGGCLLLSAALGVWLLFKLDSSSRWLLVLPSVTIVASLLISKDCWWPRYAPQLWLLPIIPLVLAFEERSSRLQVRLTWALFAILLFNAAIVALVRFNWETRASLTLRQQLRDLRNSGQEYEISPGYFDDSSKERLTEAQVRFRDLGMTKIPDRHELESVVEGYPGAVRYCAVGEK
;
A
#
# COMPACT_ATOMS: atom_id res chain seq x y z
N MET A 1 32.97 14.20 -22.14
CA MET A 1 32.13 14.36 -20.91
C MET A 1 31.10 15.50 -20.98
N ALA A 2 31.19 16.45 -21.88
CA ALA A 2 30.29 17.63 -21.95
C ALA A 2 28.91 17.37 -22.64
N THR A 3 28.71 16.25 -23.30
CA THR A 3 27.47 15.94 -24.06
C THR A 3 26.42 15.21 -23.22
N LYS A 4 26.79 14.51 -22.15
CA LYS A 4 25.86 13.79 -21.26
C LYS A 4 25.10 14.71 -20.27
N THR A 5 25.67 15.84 -19.88
CA THR A 5 25.01 16.81 -18.98
C THR A 5 23.92 17.63 -19.66
N ARG A 6 23.91 17.76 -20.98
CA ARG A 6 22.87 18.48 -21.73
C ARG A 6 21.54 17.70 -21.81
N GLY A 7 21.55 16.37 -21.65
CA GLY A 7 20.34 15.53 -21.64
C GLY A 7 19.52 15.69 -20.36
N LEU A 8 20.16 15.67 -19.20
CA LEU A 8 19.47 15.85 -17.90
C LEU A 8 18.90 17.26 -17.74
N LEU A 9 19.63 18.29 -18.20
CA LEU A 9 19.13 19.68 -18.19
C LEU A 9 17.96 19.90 -19.16
N ARG A 10 17.83 19.13 -20.24
CA ARG A 10 16.67 19.19 -21.12
C ARG A 10 15.43 18.55 -20.51
N VAL A 11 15.54 17.47 -19.73
CA VAL A 11 14.40 16.86 -19.02
C VAL A 11 13.88 17.79 -17.92
N THR A 12 14.76 18.44 -17.15
CA THR A 12 14.36 19.42 -16.14
C THR A 12 13.77 20.70 -16.77
N SER A 13 14.31 21.17 -17.89
CA SER A 13 13.73 22.31 -18.63
C SER A 13 12.40 21.96 -19.31
N PHE A 14 12.20 20.70 -19.70
CA PHE A 14 10.95 20.21 -20.28
C PHE A 14 9.82 20.15 -19.24
N VAL A 15 10.09 19.64 -18.03
CA VAL A 15 9.14 19.64 -16.91
C VAL A 15 8.79 21.08 -16.49
N LEU A 16 9.75 22.00 -16.53
CA LEU A 16 9.55 23.43 -16.22
C LEU A 16 8.79 24.19 -17.33
N ALA A 17 8.91 23.77 -18.60
CA ALA A 17 8.16 24.36 -19.72
C ALA A 17 6.68 23.93 -19.75
N TRP A 18 6.36 22.78 -19.17
CA TRP A 18 4.98 22.26 -19.08
C TRP A 18 4.09 23.14 -18.19
N GLY A 19 4.65 23.71 -17.11
CA GLY A 19 3.90 24.61 -16.22
C GLY A 19 3.50 25.97 -16.84
N ARG A 20 4.03 26.33 -18.03
CA ARG A 20 3.77 27.63 -18.67
C ARG A 20 2.73 27.62 -19.80
N ARG A 21 2.36 26.43 -20.32
CA ARG A 21 1.36 26.32 -21.42
C ARG A 21 0.04 25.82 -20.85
N GLY A 22 -0.76 26.77 -20.33
CA GLY A 22 -2.09 26.47 -19.78
C GLY A 22 -2.99 25.79 -20.79
N ILE A 23 -3.63 24.71 -20.35
CA ILE A 23 -4.83 24.14 -20.96
C ILE A 23 -5.91 25.22 -20.88
N ALA A 24 -6.65 25.42 -21.97
CA ALA A 24 -7.66 26.46 -22.16
C ALA A 24 -8.49 26.70 -20.89
N ARG A 25 -8.51 27.94 -20.47
CA ARG A 25 -9.21 28.47 -19.27
C ARG A 25 -10.76 28.41 -19.33
N ASP A 26 -11.34 27.78 -20.31
CA ASP A 26 -12.76 27.86 -20.57
C ASP A 26 -13.51 26.66 -19.98
N ARG A 27 -14.35 27.00 -19.00
CA ARG A 27 -15.51 26.29 -18.45
C ARG A 27 -15.46 25.57 -17.11
N TRP A 28 -14.46 25.80 -16.24
CA TRP A 28 -14.65 25.45 -14.83
C TRP A 28 -14.58 26.72 -13.97
N ARG A 29 -15.67 27.49 -13.94
CA ARG A 29 -15.86 28.59 -12.98
C ARG A 29 -16.16 27.97 -11.62
N TRP A 30 -15.12 27.51 -10.96
CA TRP A 30 -15.16 27.33 -9.51
C TRP A 30 -15.10 28.71 -8.86
N GLU A 31 -15.97 28.94 -7.85
CA GLU A 31 -16.05 30.23 -7.17
C GLU A 31 -14.66 30.64 -6.67
N GLY A 32 -14.06 31.64 -7.28
CA GLY A 32 -12.68 32.09 -7.00
C GLY A 32 -12.38 32.35 -5.53
N ALA A 33 -13.39 32.78 -4.76
CA ALA A 33 -13.27 33.08 -3.33
C ALA A 33 -12.91 31.86 -2.42
N VAL A 34 -13.34 30.63 -2.78
CA VAL A 34 -13.02 29.43 -1.99
C VAL A 34 -11.60 28.96 -2.29
N LEU A 35 -11.17 29.12 -3.54
CA LEU A 35 -9.82 28.76 -3.98
C LEU A 35 -8.77 29.68 -3.31
N GLU A 36 -8.99 30.99 -3.32
CA GLU A 36 -8.07 31.97 -2.73
C GLU A 36 -7.82 31.73 -1.24
N LYS A 37 -8.85 31.39 -0.46
CA LYS A 37 -8.74 31.09 0.98
C LYS A 37 -7.97 29.81 1.28
N ASN A 38 -7.83 28.89 0.33
CA ASN A 38 -7.22 27.58 0.54
C ASN A 38 -5.88 27.40 -0.16
N VAL A 39 -5.41 28.34 -0.96
CA VAL A 39 -4.19 28.19 -1.79
C VAL A 39 -2.98 27.72 -0.97
N SER A 40 -2.72 28.35 0.17
CA SER A 40 -1.59 27.95 1.02
C SER A 40 -1.75 26.52 1.56
N LEU A 41 -2.95 26.13 2.01
CA LEU A 41 -3.22 24.79 2.53
C LEU A 41 -3.07 23.73 1.43
N ILE A 42 -3.60 24.00 0.23
CA ILE A 42 -3.45 23.12 -0.95
C ILE A 42 -1.98 22.88 -1.26
N CYS A 43 -1.18 23.98 -1.33
CA CYS A 43 0.25 23.88 -1.59
C CYS A 43 0.99 23.11 -0.50
N ILE A 44 0.70 23.39 0.79
CA ILE A 44 1.30 22.70 1.93
C ILE A 44 1.02 21.20 1.87
N CYS A 45 -0.23 20.80 1.61
CA CYS A 45 -0.63 19.38 1.56
C CYS A 45 0.02 18.65 0.37
N TRP A 46 0.06 19.25 -0.83
CA TRP A 46 0.73 18.65 -1.99
C TRP A 46 2.23 18.51 -1.77
N VAL A 47 2.88 19.56 -1.24
CA VAL A 47 4.32 19.53 -0.96
C VAL A 47 4.65 18.52 0.13
N ALA A 48 3.86 18.43 1.19
CA ALA A 48 4.07 17.44 2.24
C ALA A 48 3.88 16.01 1.70
N SER A 49 2.85 15.76 0.86
CA SER A 49 2.66 14.47 0.19
C SER A 49 3.85 14.12 -0.71
N ALA A 50 4.35 15.08 -1.50
CA ALA A 50 5.54 14.92 -2.33
C ALA A 50 6.80 14.64 -1.50
N THR A 51 6.97 15.31 -0.36
CA THR A 51 8.12 15.13 0.54
C THR A 51 8.14 13.72 1.13
N VAL A 52 6.98 13.24 1.60
CA VAL A 52 6.86 11.90 2.16
C VAL A 52 7.11 10.83 1.10
N THR A 53 6.50 10.94 -0.08
CA THR A 53 6.72 9.96 -1.15
C THR A 53 8.12 10.01 -1.72
N ALA A 54 8.76 11.19 -1.79
CA ALA A 54 10.16 11.33 -2.14
C ALA A 54 11.07 10.67 -1.09
N PHE A 55 10.78 10.83 0.20
CA PHE A 55 11.51 10.14 1.28
C PHE A 55 11.46 8.61 1.08
N LEU A 56 10.28 8.02 0.85
CA LEU A 56 10.14 6.60 0.60
C LEU A 56 10.89 6.12 -0.66
N CYS A 57 10.87 6.91 -1.73
CA CYS A 57 11.65 6.63 -2.94
C CYS A 57 13.15 6.72 -2.69
N PHE A 58 13.63 7.69 -1.89
CA PHE A 58 15.04 7.82 -1.57
C PHE A 58 15.55 6.74 -0.63
N LEU A 59 14.72 6.21 0.27
CA LEU A 59 15.07 5.00 1.03
C LEU A 59 15.37 3.83 0.09
N GLN A 60 14.51 3.59 -0.90
CA GLN A 60 14.69 2.51 -1.87
C GLN A 60 15.93 2.75 -2.76
N LEU A 61 16.03 3.92 -3.36
CA LEU A 61 17.15 4.27 -4.24
C LEU A 61 18.49 4.27 -3.49
N GLY A 62 18.51 4.83 -2.28
CA GLY A 62 19.69 4.86 -1.43
C GLY A 62 20.14 3.47 -0.99
N ALA A 63 19.17 2.56 -0.67
CA ALA A 63 19.47 1.16 -0.41
C ALA A 63 20.14 0.51 -1.62
N MET A 64 19.54 0.63 -2.81
CA MET A 64 20.09 0.08 -4.04
C MET A 64 21.48 0.66 -4.37
N ALA A 65 21.66 1.96 -4.24
CA ALA A 65 22.97 2.60 -4.47
C ALA A 65 24.03 2.10 -3.49
N SER A 66 23.69 1.98 -2.19
CA SER A 66 24.59 1.44 -1.18
C SER A 66 24.94 -0.03 -1.43
N LEU A 67 23.96 -0.85 -1.81
CA LEU A 67 24.17 -2.26 -2.17
C LEU A 67 25.06 -2.39 -3.42
N ALA A 68 24.85 -1.57 -4.44
CA ALA A 68 25.68 -1.54 -5.64
C ALA A 68 27.13 -1.10 -5.34
N ALA A 69 27.33 -0.28 -4.31
CA ALA A 69 28.64 0.15 -3.81
C ALA A 69 29.25 -0.82 -2.76
N GLY A 70 28.79 -2.06 -2.67
CA GLY A 70 29.29 -3.01 -1.69
C GLY A 70 28.82 -2.73 -0.25
N ARG A 71 27.61 -2.20 -0.10
CA ARG A 71 26.95 -1.91 1.19
C ARG A 71 27.53 -0.69 1.95
N VAL A 72 28.29 0.16 1.25
CA VAL A 72 28.90 1.34 1.87
C VAL A 72 27.82 2.28 2.40
N GLY A 73 27.91 2.61 3.69
CA GLY A 73 27.03 3.57 4.34
C GLY A 73 25.56 3.17 4.45
N PHE A 74 25.22 1.86 4.38
CA PHE A 74 23.82 1.39 4.34
C PHE A 74 22.98 1.92 5.51
N ALA A 75 23.52 1.97 6.73
CA ALA A 75 22.85 2.51 7.91
C ALA A 75 22.63 4.04 7.84
N LEU A 76 23.37 4.76 7.00
CA LEU A 76 23.23 6.21 6.81
C LEU A 76 22.16 6.56 5.75
N VAL A 77 21.67 5.57 5.00
CA VAL A 77 20.68 5.81 3.92
C VAL A 77 19.42 6.47 4.47
N ALA A 78 18.88 6.00 5.59
CA ALA A 78 17.63 6.52 6.13
C ALA A 78 17.73 8.01 6.54
N PRO A 79 18.73 8.46 7.34
CA PRO A 79 18.87 9.89 7.65
C PRO A 79 19.21 10.73 6.42
N MET A 80 20.02 10.23 5.47
CA MET A 80 20.33 10.95 4.23
C MET A 80 19.10 11.10 3.32
N ALA A 81 18.29 10.06 3.17
CA ALA A 81 17.04 10.09 2.43
C ALA A 81 16.06 11.12 3.02
N LEU A 82 15.96 11.18 4.36
CA LEU A 82 15.13 12.16 5.04
C LEU A 82 15.63 13.59 4.77
N ALA A 83 16.92 13.83 4.92
CA ALA A 83 17.51 15.15 4.64
C ALA A 83 17.26 15.57 3.19
N ALA A 84 17.51 14.69 2.22
CA ALA A 84 17.27 14.95 0.80
C ALA A 84 15.78 15.25 0.52
N ALA A 85 14.86 14.49 1.11
CA ALA A 85 13.43 14.72 0.96
C ALA A 85 12.99 16.07 1.52
N LEU A 86 13.52 16.48 2.68
CA LEU A 86 13.22 17.78 3.29
C LEU A 86 13.76 18.93 2.44
N VAL A 87 14.96 18.80 1.86
CA VAL A 87 15.52 19.80 0.93
C VAL A 87 14.65 19.95 -0.31
N ILE A 88 14.24 18.83 -0.92
CA ILE A 88 13.33 18.85 -2.07
C ILE A 88 11.97 19.41 -1.67
N GLY A 89 11.44 19.05 -0.51
CA GLY A 89 10.19 19.60 0.03
C GLY A 89 10.25 21.11 0.18
N TYR A 90 11.33 21.64 0.75
CA TYR A 90 11.55 23.09 0.86
C TYR A 90 11.65 23.75 -0.52
N TRP A 91 12.39 23.16 -1.46
CA TRP A 91 12.48 23.66 -2.84
C TRP A 91 11.12 23.66 -3.54
N LEU A 92 10.34 22.58 -3.42
CA LEU A 92 8.97 22.51 -3.94
C LEU A 92 8.07 23.58 -3.31
N ALA A 93 8.17 23.79 -1.99
CA ALA A 93 7.40 24.82 -1.29
C ALA A 93 7.64 26.22 -1.88
N ARG A 94 8.91 26.53 -2.16
CA ARG A 94 9.28 27.79 -2.82
C ARG A 94 8.72 27.88 -4.25
N ARG A 95 8.75 26.78 -4.99
CA ARG A 95 8.22 26.69 -6.36
C ARG A 95 6.69 26.81 -6.42
N GLU A 96 5.99 26.32 -5.40
CA GLU A 96 4.54 26.46 -5.25
C GLU A 96 4.11 27.84 -4.70
N GLY A 97 5.05 28.75 -4.48
CA GLY A 97 4.78 30.13 -4.07
C GLY A 97 4.66 30.33 -2.56
N LEU A 98 4.98 29.34 -1.74
CA LEU A 98 5.05 29.51 -0.28
C LEU A 98 6.25 30.43 0.07
N ARG A 99 6.10 31.25 1.13
CA ARG A 99 7.11 32.24 1.54
C ARG A 99 7.33 32.24 3.06
N GLY A 100 8.51 32.68 3.49
CA GLY A 100 8.84 32.80 4.90
C GLY A 100 8.65 31.50 5.66
N ARG A 101 8.01 31.56 6.82
CA ARG A 101 7.78 30.40 7.70
C ARG A 101 6.90 29.31 7.07
N THR A 102 6.02 29.67 6.12
CA THR A 102 5.13 28.68 5.50
C THR A 102 5.88 27.64 4.65
N CYS A 103 7.10 27.92 4.20
CA CYS A 103 7.95 26.95 3.49
C CYS A 103 8.35 25.75 4.36
N TRP A 104 8.35 25.89 5.69
CA TRP A 104 8.74 24.86 6.63
C TRP A 104 7.58 23.96 7.08
N TYR A 105 6.31 24.38 6.87
CA TYR A 105 5.15 23.59 7.27
C TYR A 105 5.09 22.20 6.62
N PRO A 106 5.41 22.00 5.32
CA PRO A 106 5.47 20.66 4.76
C PRO A 106 6.51 19.76 5.46
N GLY A 107 7.67 20.32 5.82
CA GLY A 107 8.68 19.62 6.62
C GLY A 107 8.16 19.21 8.00
N GLY A 108 7.47 20.11 8.70
CA GLY A 108 6.81 19.82 9.97
C GLY A 108 5.75 18.73 9.86
N LEU A 109 4.92 18.78 8.80
CA LEU A 109 3.93 17.74 8.47
C LEU A 109 4.56 16.41 8.04
N THR A 110 5.84 16.36 7.78
CA THR A 110 6.60 15.13 7.53
C THR A 110 7.25 14.63 8.82
N LEU A 111 7.97 15.47 9.54
CA LEU A 111 8.77 15.08 10.70
C LEU A 111 7.94 14.68 11.92
N ILE A 112 6.90 15.45 12.25
CA ILE A 112 6.06 15.16 13.43
C ILE A 112 5.33 13.83 13.25
N PRO A 113 4.61 13.57 12.15
CA PRO A 113 4.02 12.26 11.93
C PRO A 113 5.05 11.13 11.82
N LEU A 114 6.20 11.33 11.18
CA LEU A 114 7.26 10.32 11.14
C LEU A 114 7.65 9.88 12.55
N THR A 115 7.87 10.81 13.46
CA THR A 115 8.19 10.49 14.86
C THR A 115 7.05 9.68 15.52
N ILE A 116 5.80 10.10 15.34
CA ILE A 116 4.63 9.39 15.87
C ILE A 116 4.54 7.98 15.27
N PHE A 117 4.75 7.84 13.96
CA PHE A 117 4.65 6.56 13.27
C PHE A 117 5.80 5.60 13.62
N LEU A 118 6.99 6.11 13.91
CA LEU A 118 8.07 5.30 14.49
C LEU A 118 7.70 4.79 15.88
N LEU A 119 7.10 5.62 16.74
CA LEU A 119 6.64 5.21 18.06
C LEU A 119 5.51 4.17 17.98
N LEU A 120 4.53 4.36 17.10
CA LEU A 120 3.47 3.39 16.86
C LEU A 120 4.03 2.07 16.31
N SER A 121 4.97 2.13 15.36
CA SER A 121 5.63 0.95 14.81
C SER A 121 6.46 0.20 15.84
N ALA A 122 7.10 0.91 16.77
CA ALA A 122 7.81 0.30 17.91
C ALA A 122 6.85 -0.32 18.93
N PHE A 123 5.62 0.19 19.03
CA PHE A 123 4.63 -0.32 19.97
C PHE A 123 3.98 -1.62 19.47
N PHE A 124 3.57 -1.69 18.21
CA PHE A 124 2.90 -2.85 17.63
C PHE A 124 3.93 -3.85 17.08
N TYR A 125 3.75 -5.14 17.35
CA TYR A 125 4.49 -6.22 16.69
C TYR A 125 3.74 -6.66 15.42
N ASP A 126 4.46 -7.15 14.43
CA ASP A 126 3.82 -7.78 13.26
C ASP A 126 3.40 -9.22 13.60
N PHE A 127 2.12 -9.50 13.52
CA PHE A 127 1.53 -10.82 13.70
C PHE A 127 1.03 -11.42 12.39
N SER A 128 1.31 -10.83 11.24
CA SER A 128 0.91 -11.39 9.96
C SER A 128 1.76 -12.60 9.59
N TRP A 129 1.14 -13.57 8.89
CA TRP A 129 1.87 -14.75 8.43
C TRP A 129 2.98 -14.38 7.45
N ASP A 130 2.63 -13.78 6.31
CA ASP A 130 3.58 -13.40 5.27
C ASP A 130 4.62 -12.40 5.78
N GLY A 131 4.19 -11.50 6.68
CA GLY A 131 5.05 -10.50 7.30
C GLY A 131 6.18 -11.13 8.11
N GLN A 132 5.86 -12.08 8.96
CA GLN A 132 6.85 -12.77 9.79
C GLN A 132 7.66 -13.81 8.98
N TRP A 133 7.02 -14.45 8.01
CA TRP A 133 7.63 -15.55 7.27
C TRP A 133 8.70 -15.04 6.29
N TYR A 134 8.34 -14.31 5.24
CA TYR A 134 9.30 -13.93 4.21
C TYR A 134 9.55 -12.42 4.10
N HIS A 135 8.64 -11.54 4.53
CA HIS A 135 8.89 -10.10 4.44
C HIS A 135 9.96 -9.65 5.46
N GLN A 136 9.84 -10.03 6.73
CA GLN A 136 10.88 -9.71 7.72
C GLN A 136 12.20 -10.42 7.43
N THR A 137 12.14 -11.69 7.01
CA THR A 137 13.33 -12.42 6.54
C THR A 137 14.06 -11.66 5.44
N ALA A 138 13.35 -11.18 4.41
CA ALA A 138 13.96 -10.38 3.34
C ALA A 138 14.61 -9.09 3.87
N ILE A 139 13.93 -8.38 4.77
CA ILE A 139 14.42 -7.13 5.38
C ILE A 139 15.70 -7.38 6.18
N ILE A 140 15.72 -8.43 7.00
CA ILE A 140 16.88 -8.83 7.81
C ILE A 140 18.05 -9.17 6.89
N LEU A 141 17.83 -10.05 5.91
CA LEU A 141 18.87 -10.48 4.99
C LEU A 141 19.43 -9.31 4.16
N VAL A 142 18.57 -8.43 3.64
CA VAL A 142 19.00 -7.23 2.91
C VAL A 142 19.80 -6.29 3.82
N ALA A 143 19.44 -6.15 5.07
CA ALA A 143 20.19 -5.31 6.01
C ALA A 143 21.55 -5.93 6.40
N GLN A 144 21.64 -7.25 6.46
CA GLN A 144 22.82 -7.95 6.97
C GLN A 144 23.80 -8.38 5.87
N ASP A 145 23.41 -9.26 4.95
CA ASP A 145 24.34 -9.94 4.05
C ASP A 145 23.86 -10.17 2.62
N TRP A 146 22.54 -10.11 2.34
CA TRP A 146 22.03 -10.36 1.01
C TRP A 146 22.02 -9.09 0.16
N ASN A 147 22.62 -9.19 -1.03
CA ASN A 147 22.55 -8.14 -2.05
C ASN A 147 21.74 -8.63 -3.26
N PRO A 148 20.43 -8.32 -3.34
CA PRO A 148 19.59 -8.77 -4.43
C PRO A 148 20.00 -8.25 -5.82
N LEU A 149 20.80 -7.18 -5.90
CA LEU A 149 21.25 -6.63 -7.18
C LEU A 149 22.36 -7.46 -7.82
N SER A 150 23.27 -8.01 -7.02
CA SER A 150 24.40 -8.84 -7.49
C SER A 150 24.12 -10.33 -7.36
N ASP A 151 23.27 -10.75 -6.42
CA ASP A 151 22.92 -12.14 -6.16
C ASP A 151 21.39 -12.33 -6.05
N PRO A 152 20.63 -12.03 -7.14
CA PRO A 152 19.18 -12.13 -7.15
C PRO A 152 18.68 -13.57 -7.02
N MET A 153 19.49 -14.56 -7.41
CA MET A 153 19.15 -16.00 -7.40
C MET A 153 19.80 -16.74 -6.22
N ARG A 154 20.22 -16.04 -5.16
CA ARG A 154 20.84 -16.63 -3.96
C ARG A 154 20.12 -17.91 -3.55
N SER A 155 20.91 -18.94 -3.23
CA SER A 155 20.41 -20.16 -2.63
C SER A 155 20.17 -19.93 -1.14
N PHE A 156 18.97 -20.24 -0.68
CA PHE A 156 18.59 -20.14 0.73
C PHE A 156 18.56 -21.54 1.36
N SER A 157 18.76 -21.62 2.66
CA SER A 157 18.79 -22.86 3.43
C SER A 157 17.88 -22.78 4.67
N GLY A 158 17.68 -23.89 5.36
CA GLY A 158 16.86 -23.93 6.58
C GLY A 158 15.42 -23.49 6.34
N SER A 159 14.89 -22.69 7.25
CA SER A 159 13.54 -22.12 7.19
C SER A 159 13.31 -21.22 5.98
N GLN A 160 14.35 -20.52 5.51
CA GLN A 160 14.32 -19.60 4.38
C GLN A 160 14.02 -20.32 3.04
N LEU A 161 14.38 -21.63 2.94
CA LEU A 161 14.12 -22.44 1.75
C LEU A 161 12.63 -22.46 1.38
N HIS A 162 11.74 -22.49 2.36
CA HIS A 162 10.29 -22.49 2.13
C HIS A 162 9.78 -21.16 1.57
N GLY A 163 10.44 -20.05 1.89
CA GLY A 163 10.14 -18.70 1.40
C GLY A 163 10.92 -18.26 0.17
N GLN A 164 11.88 -19.08 -0.33
CA GLN A 164 12.87 -18.65 -1.34
C GLN A 164 12.24 -18.15 -2.66
N LEU A 165 11.08 -18.70 -3.05
CA LEU A 165 10.39 -18.25 -4.25
C LEU A 165 9.95 -16.79 -4.13
N TRP A 166 9.42 -16.41 -2.98
CA TRP A 166 9.01 -15.04 -2.70
C TRP A 166 10.23 -14.13 -2.51
N LEU A 167 11.23 -14.57 -1.74
CA LEU A 167 12.48 -13.82 -1.55
C LEU A 167 13.13 -13.44 -2.88
N ARG A 168 13.28 -14.37 -3.80
CA ARG A 168 13.94 -14.13 -5.10
C ARG A 168 13.12 -13.24 -6.04
N HIS A 169 11.80 -13.45 -6.10
CA HIS A 169 10.99 -12.97 -7.21
C HIS A 169 9.95 -11.91 -6.84
N TYR A 170 9.84 -11.53 -5.59
CA TYR A 170 8.91 -10.48 -5.15
C TYR A 170 9.46 -9.07 -5.42
N ALA A 171 8.56 -8.07 -5.53
CA ALA A 171 8.95 -6.67 -5.63
C ALA A 171 9.54 -6.18 -4.29
N LYS A 172 10.74 -5.59 -4.32
CA LYS A 172 11.55 -5.36 -3.12
C LYS A 172 11.54 -3.91 -2.58
N GLY A 173 10.74 -3.03 -3.18
CA GLY A 173 10.72 -1.62 -2.76
C GLY A 173 10.48 -1.42 -1.27
N PRO A 174 9.41 -1.96 -0.67
CA PRO A 174 9.18 -1.87 0.77
C PRO A 174 10.27 -2.53 1.61
N TRP A 175 10.87 -3.64 1.14
CA TRP A 175 11.97 -4.30 1.86
C TRP A 175 13.22 -3.44 1.91
N TYR A 176 13.60 -2.81 0.79
CA TYR A 176 14.73 -1.88 0.76
C TYR A 176 14.53 -0.71 1.73
N ALA A 177 13.33 -0.11 1.70
CA ALA A 177 13.01 1.00 2.59
C ALA A 177 13.06 0.58 4.07
N ALA A 178 12.42 -0.55 4.42
CA ALA A 178 12.40 -1.06 5.79
C ALA A 178 13.80 -1.51 6.26
N ALA A 179 14.61 -2.14 5.39
CA ALA A 179 15.97 -2.58 5.70
C ALA A 179 16.89 -1.41 6.06
N THR A 180 16.76 -0.25 5.37
CA THR A 180 17.56 0.94 5.73
C THR A 180 17.17 1.52 7.07
N ILE A 181 15.87 1.50 7.43
CA ILE A 181 15.38 1.93 8.73
C ILE A 181 15.87 0.95 9.82
N PHE A 182 15.76 -0.35 9.57
CA PHE A 182 16.27 -1.38 10.46
C PHE A 182 17.78 -1.27 10.68
N ALA A 183 18.57 -1.10 9.62
CA ALA A 183 20.03 -0.91 9.73
C ALA A 183 20.41 0.32 10.55
N ALA A 184 19.66 1.42 10.43
CA ALA A 184 19.89 2.66 11.17
C ALA A 184 19.46 2.56 12.65
N THR A 185 18.42 1.78 12.97
CA THR A 185 17.77 1.79 14.29
C THR A 185 18.01 0.52 15.11
N ARG A 186 18.45 -0.55 14.47
CA ARG A 186 18.57 -1.89 15.05
C ARG A 186 17.26 -2.42 15.65
N ARG A 187 16.10 -1.98 15.12
CA ARG A 187 14.78 -2.42 15.52
C ARG A 187 13.94 -2.70 14.28
N ILE A 188 13.65 -3.98 14.03
CA ILE A 188 12.96 -4.41 12.80
C ILE A 188 11.58 -3.80 12.70
N GLU A 189 10.82 -3.76 13.80
CA GLU A 189 9.43 -3.30 13.80
C GLU A 189 9.28 -1.83 13.35
N LEU A 190 10.33 -0.99 13.48
CA LEU A 190 10.31 0.40 13.03
C LEU A 190 10.17 0.53 11.50
N GLY A 191 10.58 -0.48 10.73
CA GLY A 191 10.41 -0.50 9.28
C GLY A 191 8.95 -0.38 8.82
N LYS A 192 7.97 -0.74 9.66
CA LYS A 192 6.54 -0.61 9.37
C LYS A 192 6.05 0.83 9.27
N CYS A 193 6.82 1.83 9.72
CA CYS A 193 6.44 3.23 9.61
C CYS A 193 6.16 3.66 8.16
N ILE A 194 6.69 2.95 7.17
CA ILE A 194 6.40 3.18 5.75
C ILE A 194 4.91 3.03 5.40
N GLN A 195 4.19 2.12 6.07
CA GLN A 195 2.75 1.92 5.91
C GLN A 195 1.96 3.18 6.29
N TRP A 196 2.28 3.72 7.47
CA TRP A 196 1.66 4.92 8.00
C TRP A 196 1.98 6.16 7.16
N LEU A 197 3.24 6.26 6.69
CA LEU A 197 3.70 7.39 5.87
C LEU A 197 2.98 7.45 4.52
N ILE A 198 2.86 6.34 3.81
CA ILE A 198 2.19 6.33 2.50
C ILE A 198 0.68 6.57 2.64
N LEU A 199 0.05 6.05 3.70
CA LEU A 199 -1.35 6.32 4.01
C LEU A 199 -1.58 7.81 4.29
N MET A 200 -0.71 8.44 5.07
CA MET A 200 -0.74 9.88 5.33
C MET A 200 -0.53 10.69 4.03
N ALA A 201 0.40 10.28 3.17
CA ALA A 201 0.62 10.95 1.89
C ALA A 201 -0.64 10.87 1.00
N ALA A 202 -1.33 9.72 0.98
CA ALA A 202 -2.59 9.55 0.27
C ALA A 202 -3.69 10.45 0.84
N PHE A 203 -3.79 10.58 2.16
CA PHE A 203 -4.69 11.52 2.82
C PHE A 203 -4.41 12.97 2.41
N LEU A 204 -3.16 13.43 2.52
CA LEU A 204 -2.77 14.81 2.22
C LEU A 204 -2.98 15.16 0.73
N GLY A 205 -2.58 14.27 -0.18
CA GLY A 205 -2.78 14.45 -1.62
C GLY A 205 -4.26 14.50 -1.98
N THR A 206 -5.08 13.62 -1.40
CA THR A 206 -6.54 13.62 -1.62
C THR A 206 -7.19 14.88 -1.05
N LEU A 207 -6.80 15.32 0.15
CA LEU A 207 -7.27 16.57 0.75
C LEU A 207 -7.00 17.76 -0.16
N ALA A 208 -5.74 17.87 -0.66
CA ALA A 208 -5.35 18.94 -1.55
C ALA A 208 -6.12 18.89 -2.89
N ALA A 209 -6.33 17.70 -3.46
CA ALA A 209 -7.10 17.53 -4.69
C ALA A 209 -8.56 17.94 -4.51
N CYS A 210 -9.21 17.52 -3.43
CA CYS A 210 -10.59 17.89 -3.10
C CYS A 210 -10.73 19.40 -2.87
N LEU A 211 -9.78 20.04 -2.19
CA LEU A 211 -9.76 21.50 -2.01
C LEU A 211 -9.53 22.23 -3.34
N THR A 212 -8.65 21.71 -4.20
CA THR A 212 -8.43 22.23 -5.55
C THR A 212 -9.70 22.11 -6.39
N GLY A 213 -10.47 21.02 -6.21
CA GLY A 213 -11.79 20.82 -6.80
C GLY A 213 -12.90 21.71 -6.22
N GLY A 214 -12.63 22.59 -5.24
CA GLY A 214 -13.60 23.54 -4.68
C GLY A 214 -14.47 22.97 -3.56
N LEU A 215 -14.22 21.76 -3.08
CA LEU A 215 -14.94 21.21 -1.94
C LEU A 215 -14.66 22.02 -0.65
N ARG A 216 -15.69 22.21 0.18
CA ARG A 216 -15.53 22.82 1.50
C ARG A 216 -14.56 21.99 2.37
N ARG A 217 -13.76 22.64 3.23
CA ARG A 217 -12.71 21.98 4.06
C ARG A 217 -13.19 20.72 4.79
N SER A 218 -14.36 20.77 5.42
CA SER A 218 -14.90 19.61 6.15
C SER A 218 -15.21 18.42 5.25
N ARG A 219 -15.76 18.65 4.04
CA ARG A 219 -16.02 17.59 3.07
C ARG A 219 -14.73 17.07 2.45
N ALA A 220 -13.81 17.97 2.08
CA ALA A 220 -12.50 17.60 1.57
C ALA A 220 -11.73 16.73 2.56
N PHE A 221 -11.74 17.11 3.84
CA PHE A 221 -11.15 16.31 4.92
C PHE A 221 -11.83 14.94 5.05
N GLY A 222 -13.16 14.90 5.04
CA GLY A 222 -13.91 13.65 5.16
C GLY A 222 -13.65 12.71 3.98
N ILE A 223 -13.64 13.20 2.73
CA ILE A 223 -13.30 12.40 1.55
C ILE A 223 -11.86 11.89 1.63
N ALA A 224 -10.91 12.75 2.02
CA ALA A 224 -9.52 12.36 2.19
C ALA A 224 -9.38 11.26 3.26
N ALA A 225 -10.11 11.36 4.36
CA ALA A 225 -10.16 10.32 5.38
C ALA A 225 -10.72 9.00 4.81
N VAL A 226 -11.88 9.03 4.12
CA VAL A 226 -12.49 7.84 3.53
C VAL A 226 -11.56 7.18 2.50
N VAL A 227 -10.85 7.95 1.67
CA VAL A 227 -9.87 7.39 0.71
C VAL A 227 -8.71 6.71 1.45
N ALA A 228 -8.17 7.36 2.47
CA ALA A 228 -7.01 6.86 3.21
C ALA A 228 -7.33 5.62 4.06
N ILE A 229 -8.51 5.57 4.71
CA ILE A 229 -8.89 4.45 5.59
C ILE A 229 -9.44 3.23 4.82
N ASN A 230 -8.85 2.90 3.67
CA ASN A 230 -9.12 1.64 2.98
C ASN A 230 -8.94 0.47 3.97
N PRO A 231 -9.94 -0.39 4.16
CA PRO A 231 -9.86 -1.49 5.14
C PRO A 231 -8.66 -2.42 4.94
N VAL A 232 -8.22 -2.67 3.69
CA VAL A 232 -7.00 -3.44 3.42
C VAL A 232 -5.78 -2.74 4.03
N ALA A 233 -5.62 -1.44 3.74
CA ALA A 233 -4.51 -0.66 4.29
C ALA A 233 -4.55 -0.59 5.83
N ILE A 234 -5.75 -0.45 6.42
CA ILE A 234 -5.94 -0.42 7.88
C ILE A 234 -5.57 -1.75 8.53
N CYS A 235 -6.01 -2.88 7.96
CA CYS A 235 -5.70 -4.20 8.51
C CYS A 235 -4.20 -4.50 8.48
N GLU A 236 -3.48 -3.98 7.49
CA GLU A 236 -2.03 -4.22 7.31
C GLU A 236 -1.13 -3.17 7.96
N LEU A 237 -1.67 -2.10 8.51
CA LEU A 237 -0.94 -0.90 8.96
C LEU A 237 0.13 -1.20 10.02
N THR A 238 -0.04 -2.28 10.78
CA THR A 238 0.88 -2.76 11.82
C THR A 238 1.71 -3.97 11.39
N SER A 239 1.75 -4.28 10.10
CA SER A 239 2.46 -5.44 9.55
C SER A 239 3.43 -5.06 8.43
N PHE A 240 4.24 -6.03 7.97
CA PHE A 240 5.10 -5.89 6.80
C PHE A 240 4.43 -6.34 5.50
N LEU A 241 3.13 -6.65 5.51
CA LEU A 241 2.37 -6.87 4.29
C LEU A 241 2.43 -5.62 3.40
N VAL A 242 2.37 -5.80 2.10
CA VAL A 242 2.63 -4.70 1.15
C VAL A 242 1.40 -4.26 0.36
N ASP A 243 0.27 -4.93 0.57
CA ASP A 243 -0.96 -4.63 -0.16
C ASP A 243 -1.54 -3.27 0.29
N GLY A 244 -1.38 -2.90 1.58
CA GLY A 244 -1.72 -1.59 2.11
C GLY A 244 -0.87 -0.46 1.53
N VAL A 245 0.45 -0.70 1.34
CA VAL A 245 1.36 0.24 0.66
C VAL A 245 0.91 0.43 -0.78
N MET A 246 0.63 -0.68 -1.49
CA MET A 246 0.14 -0.66 -2.86
C MET A 246 -1.20 0.08 -2.96
N ALA A 247 -2.16 -0.21 -2.09
CA ALA A 247 -3.47 0.45 -2.07
C ALA A 247 -3.37 1.96 -1.92
N SER A 248 -2.58 2.41 -0.93
CA SER A 248 -2.40 3.83 -0.62
C SER A 248 -1.63 4.57 -1.71
N SER A 249 -0.55 3.96 -2.24
CA SER A 249 0.23 4.55 -3.33
C SER A 249 -0.55 4.60 -4.64
N LEU A 250 -1.35 3.57 -4.95
CA LEU A 250 -2.23 3.55 -6.13
C LEU A 250 -3.31 4.65 -6.03
N ALA A 251 -3.99 4.77 -4.88
CA ALA A 251 -4.98 5.82 -4.66
C ALA A 251 -4.36 7.22 -4.83
N LEU A 252 -3.17 7.43 -4.28
CA LEU A 252 -2.44 8.68 -4.42
C LEU A 252 -2.00 8.94 -5.86
N ALA A 253 -1.53 7.91 -6.59
CA ALA A 253 -1.17 8.02 -8.01
C ALA A 253 -2.38 8.41 -8.86
N VAL A 254 -3.57 7.83 -8.62
CA VAL A 254 -4.82 8.20 -9.28
C VAL A 254 -5.14 9.68 -9.04
N VAL A 255 -5.16 10.09 -7.76
CA VAL A 255 -5.51 11.46 -7.36
C VAL A 255 -4.51 12.47 -7.94
N ALA A 256 -3.21 12.18 -7.87
CA ALA A 256 -2.16 13.07 -8.38
C ALA A 256 -2.19 13.15 -9.92
N THR A 257 -2.39 12.03 -10.62
CA THR A 257 -2.48 12.01 -12.10
C THR A 257 -3.67 12.83 -12.59
N VAL A 258 -4.86 12.63 -12.01
CA VAL A 258 -6.05 13.42 -12.34
C VAL A 258 -5.84 14.90 -12.05
N SER A 259 -5.20 15.23 -10.93
CA SER A 259 -4.89 16.61 -10.55
C SER A 259 -3.86 17.25 -11.48
N ALA A 260 -2.83 16.52 -11.90
CA ALA A 260 -1.80 16.98 -12.83
C ALA A 260 -2.36 17.30 -14.22
N LEU A 261 -3.32 16.52 -14.70
CA LEU A 261 -4.01 16.78 -15.98
C LEU A 261 -4.85 18.07 -15.94
N ARG A 262 -5.36 18.43 -14.75
CA ARG A 262 -6.13 19.68 -14.57
C ARG A 262 -5.24 20.88 -14.29
N GLN A 263 -4.29 20.73 -13.40
CA GLN A 263 -3.37 21.77 -12.94
C GLN A 263 -1.97 21.18 -12.74
N PRO A 264 -1.11 21.20 -13.76
CA PRO A 264 0.24 20.64 -13.68
C PRO A 264 1.13 21.53 -12.79
N ARG A 265 1.22 21.18 -11.51
CA ARG A 265 2.11 21.81 -10.52
C ARG A 265 3.29 20.91 -10.20
N PRO A 266 4.47 21.45 -9.91
CA PRO A 266 5.64 20.63 -9.60
C PRO A 266 5.42 19.61 -8.47
N ALA A 267 4.78 20.01 -7.37
CA ALA A 267 4.50 19.12 -6.25
C ALA A 267 3.50 18.01 -6.62
N VAL A 268 2.48 18.29 -7.44
CA VAL A 268 1.50 17.31 -7.92
C VAL A 268 2.17 16.27 -8.82
N ILE A 269 3.00 16.73 -9.76
CA ILE A 269 3.74 15.85 -10.69
C ILE A 269 4.72 14.98 -9.92
N ALA A 270 5.49 15.57 -8.99
CA ALA A 270 6.40 14.83 -8.12
C ALA A 270 5.68 13.76 -7.31
N THR A 271 4.53 14.09 -6.70
CA THR A 271 3.70 13.13 -5.95
C THR A 271 3.22 11.99 -6.86
N GLY A 272 2.70 12.30 -8.05
CA GLY A 272 2.21 11.29 -8.99
C GLY A 272 3.31 10.34 -9.46
N LEU A 273 4.49 10.87 -9.78
CA LEU A 273 5.66 10.09 -10.18
C LEU A 273 6.13 9.16 -9.05
N THR A 274 6.38 9.72 -7.87
CA THR A 274 6.91 8.95 -6.73
C THR A 274 5.91 7.94 -6.20
N ALA A 275 4.62 8.28 -6.11
CA ALA A 275 3.57 7.34 -5.72
C ALA A 275 3.45 6.17 -6.72
N SER A 276 3.56 6.44 -8.03
CA SER A 276 3.55 5.39 -9.06
C SER A 276 4.78 4.48 -8.95
N ILE A 277 5.97 5.03 -8.71
CA ILE A 277 7.20 4.24 -8.50
C ILE A 277 7.05 3.34 -7.26
N ILE A 278 6.53 3.86 -6.15
CA ILE A 278 6.26 3.06 -4.94
C ILE A 278 5.26 1.94 -5.25
N CYS A 279 4.18 2.24 -5.97
CA CYS A 279 3.16 1.26 -6.35
C CYS A 279 3.74 0.12 -7.20
N ILE A 280 4.54 0.45 -8.24
CA ILE A 280 5.23 -0.52 -9.11
C ILE A 280 6.12 -1.45 -8.28
N ASN A 281 6.84 -0.91 -7.31
CA ASN A 281 7.84 -1.63 -6.53
C ASN A 281 7.31 -2.26 -5.25
N SER A 282 6.01 -2.12 -4.96
CA SER A 282 5.38 -2.79 -3.83
C SER A 282 4.90 -4.20 -4.19
N LYS A 283 4.30 -4.37 -5.38
CA LYS A 283 3.73 -5.65 -5.82
C LYS A 283 3.53 -5.64 -7.34
N PHE A 284 3.62 -6.81 -7.99
CA PHE A 284 3.37 -6.95 -9.44
C PHE A 284 2.00 -6.40 -9.87
N THR A 285 0.96 -6.64 -9.05
CA THR A 285 -0.39 -6.13 -9.34
C THR A 285 -0.44 -4.60 -9.36
N GLY A 286 0.40 -3.92 -8.58
CA GLY A 286 0.52 -2.46 -8.59
C GLY A 286 0.94 -1.90 -9.94
N LEU A 287 1.92 -2.55 -10.61
CA LEU A 287 2.32 -2.19 -11.96
C LEU A 287 1.15 -2.36 -12.94
N ILE A 288 0.44 -3.48 -12.86
CA ILE A 288 -0.69 -3.77 -13.75
C ILE A 288 -1.81 -2.75 -13.54
N TYR A 289 -2.15 -2.42 -12.31
CA TYR A 289 -3.19 -1.42 -12.01
C TYR A 289 -2.83 -0.02 -12.51
N LEU A 290 -1.55 0.33 -12.46
CA LEU A 290 -1.07 1.58 -13.06
C LEU A 290 -1.16 1.56 -14.60
N CYS A 291 -0.97 0.40 -15.26
CA CYS A 291 -1.23 0.27 -16.70
C CYS A 291 -2.69 0.60 -17.02
N PHE A 292 -3.65 0.07 -16.26
CA PHE A 292 -5.07 0.40 -16.44
C PHE A 292 -5.34 1.90 -16.20
N LEU A 293 -4.77 2.47 -15.13
CA LEU A 293 -4.89 3.89 -14.84
C LEU A 293 -4.36 4.75 -15.99
N PHE A 294 -3.14 4.47 -16.45
CA PHE A 294 -2.52 5.28 -17.50
C PHE A 294 -3.18 5.06 -18.87
N ALA A 295 -3.68 3.85 -19.16
CA ALA A 295 -4.49 3.63 -20.35
C ALA A 295 -5.78 4.44 -20.30
N ALA A 296 -6.50 4.44 -19.18
CA ALA A 296 -7.71 5.25 -19.01
C ALA A 296 -7.43 6.76 -19.13
N MET A 297 -6.34 7.23 -18.53
CA MET A 297 -5.93 8.64 -18.65
C MET A 297 -5.46 8.98 -20.06
N GLY A 298 -4.80 8.07 -20.76
CA GLY A 298 -4.46 8.20 -22.18
C GLY A 298 -5.71 8.34 -23.07
N LEU A 299 -6.71 7.49 -22.84
CA LEU A 299 -8.02 7.60 -23.50
C LEU A 299 -8.71 8.94 -23.19
N TRP A 300 -8.70 9.36 -21.94
CA TRP A 300 -9.19 10.69 -21.59
C TRP A 300 -8.47 11.79 -22.37
N CYS A 301 -7.14 11.78 -22.41
CA CYS A 301 -6.36 12.77 -23.16
C CYS A 301 -6.68 12.71 -24.65
N LEU A 302 -6.81 11.52 -25.23
CA LEU A 302 -7.13 11.33 -26.65
C LEU A 302 -8.47 11.98 -27.03
N PHE A 303 -9.50 11.82 -26.20
CA PHE A 303 -10.86 12.31 -26.53
C PHE A 303 -11.14 13.71 -26.01
N LYS A 304 -10.55 14.14 -24.91
CA LYS A 304 -10.89 15.40 -24.22
C LYS A 304 -9.75 16.42 -24.14
N ALA A 305 -8.49 15.99 -24.25
CA ALA A 305 -7.32 16.84 -24.06
C ALA A 305 -6.16 16.48 -25.01
N ARG A 306 -6.41 16.33 -26.29
CA ARG A 306 -5.44 15.84 -27.30
C ARG A 306 -4.10 16.56 -27.27
N ARG A 307 -4.06 17.87 -26.94
CA ARG A 307 -2.82 18.65 -26.82
C ARG A 307 -1.91 18.17 -25.69
N SER A 308 -2.47 17.53 -24.68
CA SER A 308 -1.73 17.01 -23.53
C SER A 308 -1.33 15.53 -23.69
N LEU A 309 -1.80 14.85 -24.76
CA LEU A 309 -1.60 13.41 -24.94
C LEU A 309 -0.12 13.04 -25.03
N ALA A 310 0.66 13.74 -25.86
CA ALA A 310 2.08 13.44 -26.01
C ALA A 310 2.85 13.65 -24.68
N GLN A 311 2.57 14.75 -23.97
CA GLN A 311 3.20 15.05 -22.70
C GLN A 311 2.84 14.00 -21.65
N PHE A 312 1.57 13.60 -21.60
CA PHE A 312 1.11 12.53 -20.71
C PHE A 312 1.78 11.20 -21.05
N ALA A 313 1.86 10.83 -22.33
CA ALA A 313 2.50 9.60 -22.79
C ALA A 313 3.99 9.56 -22.39
N TYR A 314 4.74 10.64 -22.59
CA TYR A 314 6.13 10.72 -22.13
C TYR A 314 6.26 10.56 -20.62
N LEU A 315 5.39 11.18 -19.84
CA LEU A 315 5.39 11.06 -18.39
C LEU A 315 5.06 9.62 -17.96
N ALA A 316 4.04 9.00 -18.54
CA ALA A 316 3.63 7.65 -18.24
C ALA A 316 4.72 6.64 -18.60
N ILE A 317 5.25 6.70 -19.82
CA ILE A 317 6.34 5.82 -20.29
C ILE A 317 7.59 6.02 -19.42
N GLY A 318 7.97 7.28 -19.14
CA GLY A 318 9.10 7.59 -18.27
C GLY A 318 8.92 7.02 -16.86
N THR A 319 7.70 7.08 -16.31
CA THR A 319 7.37 6.50 -15.01
C THR A 319 7.54 4.97 -15.02
N PHE A 320 7.07 4.28 -16.07
CA PHE A 320 7.24 2.83 -16.18
C PHE A 320 8.70 2.44 -16.36
N ILE A 321 9.45 3.13 -17.23
CA ILE A 321 10.87 2.84 -17.44
C ILE A 321 11.65 3.06 -16.13
N ILE A 322 11.48 4.19 -15.49
CA ILE A 322 12.14 4.49 -14.22
C ILE A 322 11.69 3.49 -13.15
N GLY A 323 10.38 3.29 -12.97
CA GLY A 323 9.82 2.46 -11.91
C GLY A 323 10.15 0.97 -12.06
N ALA A 324 10.08 0.41 -13.27
CA ALA A 324 10.31 -1.01 -13.50
C ALA A 324 11.79 -1.34 -13.81
N CYS A 325 12.51 -0.47 -14.55
CA CYS A 325 13.87 -0.81 -14.97
C CYS A 325 14.94 -0.31 -14.00
N LEU A 326 14.74 0.83 -13.33
CA LEU A 326 15.72 1.37 -12.40
C LEU A 326 15.38 0.97 -10.96
N TRP A 327 14.24 1.41 -10.41
CA TRP A 327 13.84 1.05 -9.04
C TRP A 327 13.44 -0.43 -8.92
N GLY A 328 12.81 -0.98 -9.94
CA GLY A 328 12.38 -2.38 -10.03
C GLY A 328 13.38 -3.27 -10.76
N TYR A 329 14.67 -2.92 -10.81
CA TYR A 329 15.70 -3.75 -11.41
C TYR A 329 15.57 -5.21 -10.94
N ASP A 330 15.50 -5.40 -9.63
CA ASP A 330 15.08 -6.65 -9.06
C ASP A 330 13.66 -6.44 -8.43
N PRO A 331 12.60 -7.14 -8.93
CA PRO A 331 12.65 -8.38 -9.69
C PRO A 331 12.46 -8.25 -11.22
N TYR A 332 12.03 -7.13 -11.80
CA TYR A 332 11.55 -7.10 -13.20
C TYR A 332 12.64 -7.42 -14.22
N ILE A 333 13.82 -6.79 -14.09
CA ILE A 333 14.93 -7.04 -15.00
C ILE A 333 15.59 -8.38 -14.68
N THR A 334 15.84 -8.69 -13.41
CA THR A 334 16.45 -9.96 -12.99
C THR A 334 15.57 -11.15 -13.38
N ASN A 335 14.25 -11.10 -13.19
CA ASN A 335 13.35 -12.15 -13.68
C ASN A 335 13.39 -12.30 -15.21
N THR A 336 13.47 -11.18 -15.95
CA THR A 336 13.60 -11.24 -17.41
C THR A 336 14.90 -11.93 -17.81
N LEU A 337 16.01 -11.62 -17.16
CA LEU A 337 17.33 -12.20 -17.47
C LEU A 337 17.42 -13.68 -17.07
N TYR A 338 16.93 -14.06 -15.91
CA TYR A 338 17.12 -15.40 -15.36
C TYR A 338 15.93 -16.34 -15.56
N ARG A 339 14.73 -15.82 -15.82
CA ARG A 339 13.48 -16.60 -15.98
C ARG A 339 12.79 -16.35 -17.32
N HIS A 340 13.30 -15.45 -18.14
CA HIS A 340 12.74 -15.06 -19.44
C HIS A 340 11.30 -14.54 -19.32
N GLN A 341 10.92 -14.03 -18.13
CA GLN A 341 9.58 -13.50 -17.84
C GLN A 341 9.63 -12.49 -16.68
N PRO A 342 9.33 -11.18 -16.91
CA PRO A 342 9.42 -10.16 -15.88
C PRO A 342 8.46 -10.38 -14.69
N PHE A 343 7.35 -11.08 -14.92
CA PHE A 343 6.32 -11.35 -13.92
C PHE A 343 6.39 -12.78 -13.34
N TYR A 344 7.54 -13.44 -13.47
CA TYR A 344 7.75 -14.71 -12.82
C TYR A 344 7.68 -14.53 -11.28
N PRO A 345 7.04 -15.41 -10.50
CA PRO A 345 6.46 -16.73 -10.87
C PRO A 345 4.96 -16.69 -11.23
N ILE A 346 4.32 -15.53 -11.29
CA ILE A 346 2.89 -15.42 -11.65
C ILE A 346 2.65 -15.87 -13.07
N LEU A 347 3.48 -15.38 -14.01
CA LEU A 347 3.52 -15.84 -15.39
C LEU A 347 4.77 -16.69 -15.59
N GLY A 348 4.64 -17.79 -16.32
CA GLY A 348 5.74 -18.68 -16.66
C GLY A 348 6.36 -18.35 -18.00
N SER A 349 7.48 -19.03 -18.29
CA SER A 349 8.13 -19.12 -19.60
C SER A 349 8.29 -20.58 -20.00
N ALA A 350 8.80 -20.84 -21.20
CA ALA A 350 8.95 -22.22 -21.72
C ALA A 350 9.71 -23.15 -20.74
N ASN A 351 10.75 -22.64 -20.10
CA ASN A 351 11.61 -23.42 -19.20
C ASN A 351 11.29 -23.22 -17.70
N TYR A 352 10.43 -22.26 -17.38
CA TYR A 352 10.10 -21.90 -15.99
C TYR A 352 8.59 -21.77 -15.84
N PRO A 353 7.89 -22.86 -15.50
CA PRO A 353 6.44 -22.86 -15.40
C PRO A 353 5.95 -21.90 -14.30
N SER A 354 4.80 -21.28 -14.54
CA SER A 354 4.13 -20.40 -13.54
C SER A 354 3.69 -21.19 -12.31
N LEU A 355 3.37 -20.47 -11.21
CA LEU A 355 2.78 -21.08 -10.01
C LEU A 355 1.55 -21.96 -10.34
N ALA A 356 0.67 -21.48 -11.21
CA ALA A 356 -0.52 -22.24 -11.64
C ALA A 356 -0.15 -23.52 -12.39
N GLN A 357 0.85 -23.47 -13.28
CA GLN A 357 1.32 -24.65 -14.04
C GLN A 357 2.05 -25.67 -13.15
N GLN A 358 2.66 -25.23 -12.05
CA GLN A 358 3.30 -26.11 -11.06
C GLN A 358 2.30 -26.82 -10.14
N GLY A 359 1.00 -26.62 -10.32
CA GLY A 359 -0.02 -27.12 -9.41
C GLY A 359 -0.06 -26.42 -8.06
N ASN A 360 0.73 -25.39 -7.88
CA ASN A 360 0.78 -24.56 -6.67
C ASN A 360 -0.31 -23.48 -6.72
N GLU A 361 -1.55 -23.88 -6.99
CA GLU A 361 -2.71 -23.04 -6.82
C GLU A 361 -3.05 -22.91 -5.32
N LEU A 362 -2.06 -22.43 -4.53
CA LEU A 362 -2.20 -22.30 -3.08
C LEU A 362 -3.47 -21.55 -2.70
N ASN A 363 -3.77 -20.44 -3.39
CA ASN A 363 -4.96 -19.65 -3.14
C ASN A 363 -6.25 -20.43 -3.43
N GLU A 364 -6.26 -21.25 -4.49
CA GLU A 364 -7.46 -22.05 -4.81
C GLU A 364 -7.67 -23.16 -3.77
N ARG A 365 -6.61 -23.84 -3.39
CA ARG A 365 -6.67 -25.01 -2.50
C ARG A 365 -6.86 -24.64 -1.03
N TRP A 366 -6.12 -23.64 -0.54
CA TRP A 366 -6.02 -23.35 0.89
C TRP A 366 -6.79 -22.10 1.34
N GLU A 367 -6.96 -21.12 0.42
CA GLU A 367 -7.42 -19.81 0.75
C GLU A 367 -8.86 -19.53 0.31
N THR A 368 -9.34 -20.28 -0.71
CA THR A 368 -10.66 -20.05 -1.29
C THR A 368 -11.72 -20.90 -0.59
N PRO A 369 -12.85 -20.32 -0.13
CA PRO A 369 -13.98 -21.08 0.41
C PRO A 369 -14.45 -22.16 -0.55
N LYS A 370 -14.82 -23.36 -0.03
CA LYS A 370 -15.12 -24.55 -0.83
C LYS A 370 -16.17 -24.32 -1.91
N ASN A 371 -17.21 -23.55 -1.61
CA ASN A 371 -18.29 -23.25 -2.58
C ASN A 371 -17.91 -22.16 -3.60
N MET A 372 -16.73 -21.57 -3.48
CA MET A 372 -16.17 -20.60 -4.43
C MET A 372 -15.10 -21.24 -5.35
N VAL A 373 -14.54 -22.39 -4.97
CA VAL A 373 -13.56 -23.13 -5.77
C VAL A 373 -14.17 -23.51 -7.11
N GLY A 374 -13.43 -23.28 -8.21
CA GLY A 374 -13.87 -23.57 -9.57
C GLY A 374 -15.01 -22.67 -10.09
N ARG A 375 -15.53 -21.72 -9.31
CA ARG A 375 -16.59 -20.80 -9.76
C ARG A 375 -16.03 -19.67 -10.59
N ASN A 376 -16.88 -19.11 -11.45
CA ASN A 376 -16.54 -17.91 -12.23
C ASN A 376 -16.34 -16.69 -11.30
N LEU A 377 -15.64 -15.68 -11.81
CA LEU A 377 -15.25 -14.52 -11.05
C LEU A 377 -16.45 -13.71 -10.51
N SER A 378 -17.55 -13.64 -11.26
CA SER A 378 -18.76 -12.91 -10.82
C SER A 378 -19.38 -13.55 -9.56
N ILE A 379 -19.44 -14.87 -9.48
CA ILE A 379 -19.92 -15.59 -8.30
C ILE A 379 -18.95 -15.38 -7.13
N ARG A 380 -17.64 -15.47 -7.36
CA ARG A 380 -16.62 -15.20 -6.33
C ARG A 380 -16.75 -13.78 -5.78
N PHE A 381 -16.93 -12.78 -6.63
CA PHE A 381 -17.17 -11.40 -6.20
C PHE A 381 -18.47 -11.23 -5.42
N ALA A 382 -19.56 -11.90 -5.82
CA ALA A 382 -20.80 -11.87 -5.05
C ALA A 382 -20.60 -12.37 -3.62
N TYR A 383 -19.92 -13.49 -3.43
CA TYR A 383 -19.58 -13.99 -2.09
C TYR A 383 -18.57 -13.09 -1.37
N SER A 384 -17.59 -12.52 -2.07
CA SER A 384 -16.61 -11.61 -1.45
C SER A 384 -17.25 -10.35 -0.90
N ILE A 385 -18.15 -9.73 -1.67
CA ILE A 385 -18.71 -8.40 -1.36
C ILE A 385 -19.96 -8.52 -0.47
N PHE A 386 -20.83 -9.50 -0.75
CA PHE A 386 -22.09 -9.70 -0.05
C PHE A 386 -22.04 -10.91 0.90
N GLY A 387 -20.87 -11.48 1.09
CA GLY A 387 -20.68 -12.59 2.03
C GLY A 387 -20.64 -12.11 3.46
N ARG A 388 -20.95 -13.04 4.37
CA ARG A 388 -20.70 -12.88 5.79
C ARG A 388 -19.19 -12.84 6.03
N PRO A 389 -18.69 -11.86 6.79
CA PRO A 389 -17.28 -11.80 7.10
C PRO A 389 -16.73 -13.13 7.59
N GLY A 390 -15.69 -13.60 6.96
CA GLY A 390 -15.09 -14.90 7.25
C GLY A 390 -13.64 -14.95 6.82
N ASN A 391 -12.81 -15.50 7.68
CA ASN A 391 -11.40 -15.69 7.46
C ASN A 391 -11.03 -17.12 7.82
N GLN A 392 -11.25 -18.04 6.89
CA GLN A 392 -11.11 -19.46 7.18
C GLN A 392 -10.31 -20.18 6.10
N PRO A 393 -9.01 -19.86 5.98
CA PRO A 393 -8.18 -20.52 5.01
C PRO A 393 -7.87 -21.96 5.35
N TYR A 394 -7.72 -22.24 6.63
CA TYR A 394 -7.04 -23.46 7.10
C TYR A 394 -7.99 -24.53 7.67
N ARG A 395 -9.30 -24.28 7.64
CA ARG A 395 -10.28 -25.29 8.04
C ARG A 395 -10.97 -25.82 6.80
N GLU A 396 -10.52 -26.99 6.37
CA GLU A 396 -11.13 -27.72 5.26
C GLU A 396 -12.66 -27.75 5.38
N GLY A 397 -13.34 -27.42 4.31
CA GLY A 397 -14.76 -27.67 4.15
C GLY A 397 -15.72 -26.55 4.52
N LYS A 398 -15.28 -25.35 4.94
CA LYS A 398 -16.23 -24.27 5.19
C LYS A 398 -16.59 -23.49 3.94
N ASN A 399 -17.89 -23.25 3.81
CA ASN A 399 -18.48 -22.47 2.72
C ASN A 399 -18.61 -21.01 3.13
N ALA A 400 -18.38 -20.10 2.19
CA ALA A 400 -18.83 -18.73 2.33
C ALA A 400 -20.36 -18.69 2.31
N SER A 401 -20.97 -17.84 3.14
CA SER A 401 -22.41 -17.61 3.16
C SER A 401 -22.73 -16.16 2.81
N LEU A 402 -23.80 -15.95 2.04
CA LEU A 402 -24.28 -14.61 1.76
C LEU A 402 -25.03 -14.04 2.97
N MET A 403 -25.03 -12.72 3.09
CA MET A 403 -25.81 -11.99 4.08
C MET A 403 -26.54 -10.81 3.43
N TRP A 404 -27.65 -10.41 4.03
CA TRP A 404 -28.28 -9.16 3.64
C TRP A 404 -27.36 -7.96 3.98
N PRO A 405 -27.29 -6.94 3.11
CA PRO A 405 -26.56 -5.72 3.42
C PRO A 405 -26.93 -5.15 4.79
N PHE A 406 -25.96 -4.65 5.52
CA PHE A 406 -26.12 -4.03 6.84
C PHE A 406 -26.60 -4.96 7.99
N THR A 407 -26.46 -6.28 7.85
CA THR A 407 -26.90 -7.27 8.87
C THR A 407 -25.73 -8.00 9.55
N ALA A 408 -24.57 -7.34 9.70
CA ALA A 408 -23.42 -7.91 10.40
C ALA A 408 -23.74 -8.21 11.87
N ARG A 409 -23.20 -9.31 12.38
CA ARG A 409 -23.31 -9.75 13.78
C ARG A 409 -21.99 -9.47 14.51
N PRO A 410 -21.98 -9.34 15.84
CA PRO A 410 -20.74 -9.15 16.59
C PRO A 410 -19.66 -10.20 16.29
N HIS A 411 -20.05 -11.48 16.15
CA HIS A 411 -19.13 -12.57 15.81
C HIS A 411 -18.47 -12.39 14.42
N ASP A 412 -19.17 -11.80 13.47
CA ASP A 412 -18.63 -11.57 12.11
C ASP A 412 -17.44 -10.61 12.17
N LEU A 413 -17.36 -9.76 13.19
CA LEU A 413 -16.28 -8.76 13.35
C LEU A 413 -14.94 -9.41 13.72
N TYR A 414 -14.95 -10.64 14.27
CA TYR A 414 -13.71 -11.35 14.60
C TYR A 414 -12.77 -11.53 13.38
N THR A 415 -13.33 -11.58 12.18
CA THR A 415 -12.54 -11.62 10.93
C THR A 415 -11.54 -10.49 10.81
N TYR A 416 -11.84 -9.32 11.36
CA TYR A 416 -10.95 -8.13 11.26
C TYR A 416 -9.87 -8.09 12.36
N THR A 417 -9.73 -9.12 13.17
CA THR A 417 -8.54 -9.32 14.00
C THR A 417 -7.34 -9.78 13.17
N PHE A 418 -7.57 -10.30 11.96
CA PHE A 418 -6.53 -10.71 11.02
C PHE A 418 -6.04 -9.53 10.17
N GLN A 419 -4.79 -9.59 9.71
CA GLN A 419 -4.19 -8.60 8.82
C GLN A 419 -4.72 -8.70 7.40
N ASP A 420 -5.13 -9.89 6.97
CA ASP A 420 -5.55 -10.21 5.61
C ASP A 420 -6.95 -10.86 5.55
N PRO A 421 -8.02 -10.20 6.03
CA PRO A 421 -9.37 -10.73 5.94
C PRO A 421 -9.72 -11.09 4.49
N ARG A 422 -10.56 -12.11 4.28
CA ARG A 422 -10.87 -12.62 2.94
C ARG A 422 -12.26 -12.25 2.47
N VAL A 423 -13.28 -12.95 2.95
CA VAL A 423 -14.67 -12.63 2.62
C VAL A 423 -15.09 -11.38 3.36
N ALA A 424 -15.70 -10.44 2.67
CA ALA A 424 -16.09 -9.12 3.16
C ALA A 424 -14.90 -8.29 3.72
N ALA A 425 -13.69 -8.47 3.19
CA ALA A 425 -12.48 -7.83 3.71
C ALA A 425 -12.50 -6.28 3.61
N LEU A 426 -13.33 -5.70 2.74
CA LEU A 426 -13.55 -4.25 2.70
C LEU A 426 -14.53 -3.75 3.78
N GLY A 427 -14.84 -4.60 4.75
CA GLY A 427 -15.71 -4.28 5.87
C GLY A 427 -17.14 -4.80 5.71
N PRO A 428 -17.84 -5.00 6.84
CA PRO A 428 -19.12 -5.73 6.88
C PRO A 428 -20.27 -5.01 6.16
N PHE A 429 -20.15 -3.69 5.95
CA PHE A 429 -21.19 -2.90 5.29
C PHE A 429 -20.82 -2.49 3.86
N PHE A 430 -19.66 -2.90 3.35
CA PHE A 430 -19.18 -2.48 2.04
C PHE A 430 -20.12 -2.87 0.89
N GLY A 431 -20.71 -4.07 0.92
CA GLY A 431 -21.69 -4.50 -0.09
C GLY A 431 -22.90 -3.56 -0.16
N GLY A 432 -23.40 -3.13 1.00
CA GLY A 432 -24.48 -2.13 1.07
C GLY A 432 -24.06 -0.75 0.57
N CYS A 433 -22.83 -0.32 0.89
CA CYS A 433 -22.25 0.92 0.36
C CYS A 433 -22.14 0.88 -1.17
N LEU A 434 -21.76 -0.26 -1.73
CA LEU A 434 -21.65 -0.43 -3.18
C LEU A 434 -23.00 -0.32 -3.87
N LEU A 435 -24.06 -0.94 -3.33
CA LEU A 435 -25.41 -0.82 -3.86
C LEU A 435 -25.95 0.62 -3.79
N LEU A 436 -25.76 1.28 -2.66
CA LEU A 436 -26.17 2.68 -2.47
C LEU A 436 -25.40 3.61 -3.41
N SER A 437 -24.11 3.34 -3.59
CA SER A 437 -23.24 4.04 -4.53
C SER A 437 -23.66 3.84 -5.99
N ALA A 438 -24.04 2.61 -6.36
CA ALA A 438 -24.55 2.31 -7.70
C ALA A 438 -25.85 3.08 -7.99
N ALA A 439 -26.80 3.09 -7.04
CA ALA A 439 -28.03 3.86 -7.17
C ALA A 439 -27.76 5.37 -7.31
N LEU A 440 -26.82 5.91 -6.51
CA LEU A 440 -26.37 7.31 -6.61
C LEU A 440 -25.69 7.59 -7.96
N GLY A 441 -24.84 6.67 -8.43
CA GLY A 441 -24.18 6.74 -9.73
C GLY A 441 -25.17 6.78 -10.90
N VAL A 442 -26.17 5.90 -10.88
CA VAL A 442 -27.25 5.89 -11.87
C VAL A 442 -28.01 7.23 -11.85
N TRP A 443 -28.35 7.74 -10.67
CA TRP A 443 -28.97 9.05 -10.55
C TRP A 443 -28.11 10.16 -11.18
N LEU A 444 -26.81 10.16 -10.89
CA LEU A 444 -25.86 11.15 -11.42
C LEU A 444 -25.73 11.08 -12.95
N LEU A 445 -25.82 9.91 -13.57
CA LEU A 445 -25.78 9.77 -15.03
C LEU A 445 -26.87 10.57 -15.74
N PHE A 446 -28.04 10.75 -15.09
CA PHE A 446 -29.13 11.56 -15.65
C PHE A 446 -29.00 13.07 -15.35
N LYS A 447 -28.17 13.45 -14.37
CA LYS A 447 -28.04 14.85 -13.91
C LYS A 447 -26.79 15.54 -14.41
N LEU A 448 -25.70 14.79 -14.55
CA LEU A 448 -24.42 15.34 -14.98
C LEU A 448 -24.41 15.68 -16.47
N ASP A 449 -23.69 16.71 -16.83
CA ASP A 449 -23.36 17.02 -18.22
C ASP A 449 -22.44 15.96 -18.83
N SER A 450 -22.34 15.94 -20.16
CA SER A 450 -21.56 14.95 -20.91
C SER A 450 -20.08 14.87 -20.46
N SER A 451 -19.48 16.00 -20.07
CA SER A 451 -18.08 16.02 -19.61
C SER A 451 -17.93 15.42 -18.22
N SER A 452 -18.84 15.71 -17.30
CA SER A 452 -18.83 15.19 -15.93
C SER A 452 -19.22 13.70 -15.86
N ARG A 453 -20.03 13.20 -16.82
CA ARG A 453 -20.32 11.75 -16.92
C ARG A 453 -19.05 10.91 -17.13
N TRP A 454 -18.08 11.41 -17.88
CA TRP A 454 -16.81 10.72 -18.07
C TRP A 454 -16.03 10.55 -16.76
N LEU A 455 -16.14 11.50 -15.82
CA LEU A 455 -15.52 11.41 -14.50
C LEU A 455 -16.16 10.33 -13.62
N LEU A 456 -17.39 9.95 -13.90
CA LEU A 456 -18.08 8.84 -13.23
C LEU A 456 -17.78 7.50 -13.93
N VAL A 457 -17.94 7.45 -15.25
CA VAL A 457 -17.94 6.19 -16.01
C VAL A 457 -16.53 5.66 -16.20
N LEU A 458 -15.58 6.49 -16.68
CA LEU A 458 -14.24 6.03 -17.03
C LEU A 458 -13.49 5.41 -15.84
N PRO A 459 -13.37 6.07 -14.67
CA PRO A 459 -12.68 5.44 -13.53
C PRO A 459 -13.44 4.23 -12.99
N SER A 460 -14.78 4.23 -12.98
CA SER A 460 -15.56 3.07 -12.55
C SER A 460 -15.33 1.86 -13.46
N VAL A 461 -15.36 2.05 -14.77
CA VAL A 461 -15.07 0.99 -15.76
C VAL A 461 -13.61 0.53 -15.63
N THR A 462 -12.68 1.45 -15.43
CA THR A 462 -11.24 1.11 -15.25
C THR A 462 -11.03 0.24 -14.03
N ILE A 463 -11.66 0.57 -12.89
CA ILE A 463 -11.58 -0.25 -11.68
C ILE A 463 -12.16 -1.64 -11.96
N VAL A 464 -13.38 -1.73 -12.52
CA VAL A 464 -14.01 -3.02 -12.81
C VAL A 464 -13.18 -3.84 -13.81
N ALA A 465 -12.67 -3.24 -14.88
CA ALA A 465 -11.81 -3.92 -15.84
C ALA A 465 -10.52 -4.45 -15.18
N SER A 466 -9.94 -3.70 -14.28
CA SER A 466 -8.74 -4.14 -13.54
C SER A 466 -8.97 -5.35 -12.63
N LEU A 467 -10.22 -5.64 -12.24
CA LEU A 467 -10.56 -6.82 -11.44
C LEU A 467 -10.59 -8.11 -12.28
N LEU A 468 -10.67 -7.99 -13.59
CA LEU A 468 -10.78 -9.15 -14.50
C LEU A 468 -9.43 -9.81 -14.80
N ILE A 469 -8.32 -9.26 -14.29
CA ILE A 469 -6.95 -9.74 -14.59
C ILE A 469 -6.60 -11.06 -13.91
N SER A 470 -7.23 -11.37 -12.77
CA SER A 470 -6.93 -12.58 -12.00
C SER A 470 -8.19 -13.14 -11.34
N LYS A 471 -8.27 -14.47 -11.30
CA LYS A 471 -9.31 -15.19 -10.55
C LYS A 471 -9.26 -14.91 -9.04
N ASP A 472 -8.12 -14.46 -8.51
CA ASP A 472 -7.92 -14.16 -7.10
C ASP A 472 -8.33 -12.73 -6.70
N CYS A 473 -8.71 -11.87 -7.67
CA CYS A 473 -9.20 -10.52 -7.39
C CYS A 473 -10.50 -10.47 -6.55
N TRP A 474 -11.17 -11.63 -6.33
CA TRP A 474 -12.26 -11.73 -5.36
C TRP A 474 -11.80 -11.44 -3.93
N TRP A 475 -10.53 -11.71 -3.60
CA TRP A 475 -9.93 -11.40 -2.31
C TRP A 475 -9.43 -9.96 -2.31
N PRO A 476 -9.98 -9.04 -1.48
CA PRO A 476 -9.73 -7.61 -1.58
C PRO A 476 -8.28 -7.16 -1.39
N ARG A 477 -7.41 -7.94 -0.72
CA ARG A 477 -5.98 -7.63 -0.68
C ARG A 477 -5.35 -7.60 -2.08
N TYR A 478 -5.87 -8.40 -3.01
CA TYR A 478 -5.44 -8.39 -4.41
C TYR A 478 -6.16 -7.34 -5.27
N ALA A 479 -7.24 -6.73 -4.76
CA ALA A 479 -8.04 -5.76 -5.48
C ALA A 479 -8.46 -4.56 -4.60
N PRO A 480 -7.52 -3.89 -3.90
CA PRO A 480 -7.85 -2.85 -2.93
C PRO A 480 -8.45 -1.60 -3.59
N GLN A 481 -8.24 -1.39 -4.91
CA GLN A 481 -8.86 -0.31 -5.67
C GLN A 481 -10.39 -0.40 -5.73
N LEU A 482 -10.98 -1.55 -5.41
CA LEU A 482 -12.43 -1.72 -5.31
C LEU A 482 -13.04 -0.76 -4.26
N TRP A 483 -12.26 -0.40 -3.23
CA TRP A 483 -12.64 0.60 -2.22
C TRP A 483 -12.93 1.99 -2.84
N LEU A 484 -12.28 2.34 -3.93
CA LEU A 484 -12.48 3.64 -4.59
C LEU A 484 -13.79 3.71 -5.37
N LEU A 485 -14.38 2.56 -5.72
CA LEU A 485 -15.58 2.51 -6.55
C LEU A 485 -16.77 3.26 -5.94
N PRO A 486 -17.17 3.09 -4.66
CA PRO A 486 -18.23 3.87 -4.05
C PRO A 486 -17.84 5.34 -3.77
N ILE A 487 -16.55 5.69 -3.78
CA ILE A 487 -16.09 7.06 -3.51
C ILE A 487 -16.26 7.95 -4.73
N ILE A 488 -16.18 7.41 -5.95
CA ILE A 488 -16.32 8.19 -7.18
C ILE A 488 -17.66 8.92 -7.25
N PRO A 489 -18.83 8.25 -7.19
CA PRO A 489 -20.11 8.94 -7.19
C PRO A 489 -20.34 9.78 -5.93
N LEU A 490 -19.75 9.40 -4.78
CA LEU A 490 -19.81 10.19 -3.56
C LEU A 490 -19.20 11.58 -3.74
N VAL A 491 -18.00 11.67 -4.34
CA VAL A 491 -17.33 12.96 -4.63
C VAL A 491 -18.16 13.82 -5.55
N LEU A 492 -18.63 13.25 -6.67
CA LEU A 492 -19.44 13.96 -7.66
C LEU A 492 -20.78 14.42 -7.06
N ALA A 493 -21.40 13.62 -6.20
CA ALA A 493 -22.66 13.97 -5.55
C ALA A 493 -22.52 15.09 -4.49
N PHE A 494 -21.35 15.27 -3.90
CA PHE A 494 -21.10 16.42 -3.02
C PHE A 494 -21.00 17.74 -3.79
N GLU A 495 -20.66 17.68 -5.06
CA GLU A 495 -20.62 18.83 -5.96
C GLU A 495 -22.02 19.12 -6.54
N GLU A 496 -22.70 18.10 -7.04
CA GLU A 496 -24.04 18.18 -7.63
C GLU A 496 -25.13 18.09 -6.55
N ARG A 497 -25.90 19.17 -6.35
CA ARG A 497 -26.95 19.25 -5.33
C ARG A 497 -28.31 19.47 -5.97
N SER A 498 -28.82 18.44 -6.64
CA SER A 498 -30.05 18.55 -7.40
C SER A 498 -31.33 18.34 -6.59
N SER A 499 -31.27 17.57 -5.48
CA SER A 499 -32.47 17.28 -4.67
C SER A 499 -32.15 16.97 -3.21
N ARG A 500 -33.14 17.11 -2.32
CA ARG A 500 -33.02 16.76 -0.90
C ARG A 500 -32.72 15.27 -0.71
N LEU A 501 -33.32 14.42 -1.54
CA LEU A 501 -33.10 12.97 -1.48
C LEU A 501 -31.64 12.63 -1.83
N GLN A 502 -31.12 13.18 -2.91
CA GLN A 502 -29.71 12.98 -3.32
C GLN A 502 -28.74 13.42 -2.22
N VAL A 503 -28.98 14.56 -1.60
CA VAL A 503 -28.14 15.05 -0.48
C VAL A 503 -28.18 14.08 0.72
N ARG A 504 -29.38 13.55 1.08
CA ARG A 504 -29.51 12.54 2.15
C ARG A 504 -28.77 11.25 1.81
N LEU A 505 -28.92 10.72 0.60
CA LEU A 505 -28.23 9.51 0.15
C LEU A 505 -26.71 9.69 0.12
N THR A 506 -26.23 10.86 -0.29
CA THR A 506 -24.79 11.20 -0.28
C THR A 506 -24.22 11.17 1.14
N TRP A 507 -24.91 11.81 2.09
CA TRP A 507 -24.47 11.80 3.49
C TRP A 507 -24.61 10.42 4.16
N ALA A 508 -25.64 9.66 3.79
CA ALA A 508 -25.80 8.29 4.28
C ALA A 508 -24.65 7.40 3.77
N LEU A 509 -24.33 7.43 2.47
CA LEU A 509 -23.21 6.69 1.91
C LEU A 509 -21.87 7.08 2.58
N PHE A 510 -21.62 8.38 2.74
CA PHE A 510 -20.44 8.88 3.42
C PHE A 510 -20.32 8.37 4.86
N ALA A 511 -21.40 8.50 5.64
CA ALA A 511 -21.42 8.07 7.04
C ALA A 511 -21.23 6.55 7.18
N ILE A 512 -21.85 5.76 6.32
CA ILE A 512 -21.74 4.30 6.36
C ILE A 512 -20.33 3.85 5.94
N LEU A 513 -19.70 4.46 4.93
CA LEU A 513 -18.32 4.17 4.55
C LEU A 513 -17.35 4.47 5.71
N LEU A 514 -17.53 5.62 6.36
CA LEU A 514 -16.71 6.01 7.51
C LEU A 514 -16.90 5.03 8.68
N PHE A 515 -18.14 4.69 9.00
CA PHE A 515 -18.49 3.74 10.05
C PHE A 515 -17.95 2.34 9.76
N ASN A 516 -18.07 1.88 8.50
CA ASN A 516 -17.56 0.59 8.04
C ASN A 516 -16.04 0.48 8.26
N ALA A 517 -15.28 1.49 7.86
CA ALA A 517 -13.83 1.50 8.05
C ALA A 517 -13.45 1.69 9.54
N ALA A 518 -14.20 2.51 10.28
CA ALA A 518 -13.96 2.71 11.71
C ALA A 518 -14.14 1.43 12.52
N ILE A 519 -15.18 0.62 12.22
CA ILE A 519 -15.40 -0.65 12.94
C ILE A 519 -14.28 -1.66 12.65
N VAL A 520 -13.80 -1.73 11.40
CA VAL A 520 -12.64 -2.55 11.02
C VAL A 520 -11.41 -2.11 11.82
N ALA A 521 -11.13 -0.81 11.83
CA ALA A 521 -9.99 -0.24 12.55
C ALA A 521 -10.06 -0.52 14.06
N LEU A 522 -11.22 -0.29 14.68
CA LEU A 522 -11.42 -0.52 16.11
C LEU A 522 -11.17 -1.97 16.51
N VAL A 523 -11.71 -2.92 15.75
CA VAL A 523 -11.51 -4.36 16.01
C VAL A 523 -10.03 -4.72 15.84
N ARG A 524 -9.43 -4.28 14.72
CA ARG A 524 -8.03 -4.56 14.41
C ARG A 524 -7.09 -4.03 15.49
N PHE A 525 -7.16 -2.74 15.80
CA PHE A 525 -6.25 -2.12 16.76
C PHE A 525 -6.48 -2.58 18.20
N ASN A 526 -7.71 -2.92 18.60
CA ASN A 526 -7.97 -3.51 19.91
C ASN A 526 -7.27 -4.86 20.07
N TRP A 527 -7.41 -5.74 19.08
CA TRP A 527 -6.74 -7.04 19.10
C TRP A 527 -5.21 -6.87 19.07
N GLU A 528 -4.68 -6.06 18.15
CA GLU A 528 -3.26 -5.82 17.97
C GLU A 528 -2.60 -5.25 19.23
N THR A 529 -3.30 -4.35 19.92
CA THR A 529 -2.82 -3.77 21.18
C THR A 529 -2.66 -4.85 22.24
N ARG A 530 -3.66 -5.72 22.40
CA ARG A 530 -3.62 -6.82 23.38
C ARG A 530 -2.50 -7.79 23.06
N ALA A 531 -2.42 -8.28 21.82
CA ALA A 531 -1.39 -9.20 21.38
C ALA A 531 0.03 -8.62 21.55
N SER A 532 0.23 -7.34 21.19
CA SER A 532 1.51 -6.66 21.36
C SER A 532 1.90 -6.48 22.82
N LEU A 533 0.95 -6.20 23.70
CA LEU A 533 1.21 -6.11 25.15
C LEU A 533 1.56 -7.48 25.73
N THR A 534 0.84 -8.54 25.34
CA THR A 534 1.11 -9.92 25.77
C THR A 534 2.52 -10.36 25.35
N LEU A 535 2.87 -10.23 24.07
CA LEU A 535 4.21 -10.58 23.58
C LEU A 535 5.31 -9.78 24.29
N ARG A 536 5.09 -8.50 24.50
CA ARG A 536 6.04 -7.64 25.22
C ARG A 536 6.25 -8.07 26.65
N GLN A 537 5.19 -8.50 27.33
CA GLN A 537 5.29 -9.04 28.68
C GLN A 537 6.07 -10.36 28.68
N GLN A 538 5.74 -11.30 27.79
CA GLN A 538 6.48 -12.56 27.64
C GLN A 538 7.98 -12.33 27.41
N LEU A 539 8.35 -11.46 26.46
CA LEU A 539 9.75 -11.13 26.18
C LEU A 539 10.48 -10.52 27.40
N ARG A 540 9.78 -9.68 28.19
CA ARG A 540 10.33 -9.13 29.44
C ARG A 540 10.56 -10.22 30.49
N ASP A 541 9.60 -11.13 30.66
CA ASP A 541 9.68 -12.21 31.64
C ASP A 541 10.81 -13.17 31.29
N LEU A 542 10.94 -13.54 29.99
CA LEU A 542 12.07 -14.34 29.51
C LEU A 542 13.42 -13.66 29.78
N ARG A 543 13.54 -12.36 29.47
CA ARG A 543 14.77 -11.62 29.77
C ARG A 543 15.06 -11.56 31.26
N ASN A 544 14.07 -11.26 32.08
CA ASN A 544 14.24 -11.04 33.53
C ASN A 544 14.52 -12.33 34.28
N SER A 545 14.13 -13.50 33.77
CA SER A 545 14.48 -14.80 34.35
C SER A 545 15.98 -15.05 34.35
N GLY A 546 16.72 -14.42 33.42
CA GLY A 546 18.16 -14.65 33.25
C GLY A 546 18.53 -16.04 32.73
N GLN A 547 17.56 -16.89 32.43
CA GLN A 547 17.76 -18.24 31.91
C GLN A 547 18.10 -18.26 30.42
N GLU A 548 18.68 -19.34 29.92
CA GLU A 548 18.80 -19.64 28.50
C GLU A 548 17.62 -20.51 28.08
N TYR A 549 17.04 -20.22 26.90
CA TYR A 549 15.88 -20.93 26.38
C TYR A 549 16.23 -21.70 25.11
N GLU A 550 15.73 -22.91 24.97
CA GLU A 550 15.67 -23.61 23.69
C GLU A 550 14.43 -23.14 22.92
N ILE A 551 14.62 -22.74 21.67
CA ILE A 551 13.54 -22.24 20.82
C ILE A 551 13.38 -23.08 19.57
N SER A 552 12.13 -23.27 19.15
CA SER A 552 11.75 -23.81 17.84
C SER A 552 10.88 -22.77 17.11
N PRO A 553 11.48 -21.91 16.28
CA PRO A 553 10.79 -20.78 15.65
C PRO A 553 9.91 -21.16 14.46
N GLY A 554 9.97 -22.40 13.99
CA GLY A 554 9.16 -22.87 12.87
C GLY A 554 9.40 -22.07 11.58
N TYR A 555 8.32 -21.61 10.95
CA TYR A 555 8.41 -20.80 9.72
C TYR A 555 8.83 -19.35 9.98
N PHE A 556 8.78 -18.86 11.23
CA PHE A 556 9.07 -17.46 11.59
C PHE A 556 10.50 -17.31 12.17
N ASP A 557 11.43 -18.08 11.65
CA ASP A 557 12.77 -18.23 12.17
C ASP A 557 13.51 -16.89 12.34
N ASP A 558 13.77 -16.19 11.25
CA ASP A 558 14.54 -14.94 11.27
C ASP A 558 13.84 -13.85 12.09
N SER A 559 12.52 -13.69 11.94
CA SER A 559 11.75 -12.67 12.67
C SER A 559 11.73 -12.92 14.17
N SER A 560 11.64 -14.19 14.58
CA SER A 560 11.59 -14.58 15.99
C SER A 560 12.96 -14.41 16.67
N LYS A 561 14.03 -14.83 16.01
CA LYS A 561 15.40 -14.64 16.49
C LYS A 561 15.75 -13.17 16.66
N GLU A 562 15.35 -12.35 15.68
CA GLU A 562 15.60 -10.91 15.76
C GLU A 562 14.86 -10.28 16.95
N ARG A 563 13.59 -10.62 17.16
CA ARG A 563 12.80 -10.15 18.32
C ARG A 563 13.38 -10.56 19.65
N LEU A 564 13.82 -11.82 19.79
CA LEU A 564 14.48 -12.31 21.00
C LEU A 564 15.81 -11.59 21.23
N THR A 565 16.60 -11.38 20.18
CA THR A 565 17.85 -10.63 20.21
C THR A 565 17.62 -9.16 20.62
N GLU A 566 16.66 -8.48 20.02
CA GLU A 566 16.26 -7.11 20.40
C GLU A 566 15.79 -7.02 21.85
N ALA A 567 15.11 -8.07 22.34
CA ALA A 567 14.65 -8.19 23.72
C ALA A 567 15.76 -8.60 24.70
N GLN A 568 16.97 -8.92 24.23
CA GLN A 568 18.11 -9.41 25.03
C GLN A 568 17.81 -10.72 25.77
N VAL A 569 17.01 -11.60 25.19
CA VAL A 569 16.74 -12.95 25.67
C VAL A 569 17.88 -13.86 25.22
N ARG A 570 18.41 -14.67 26.11
CA ARG A 570 19.40 -15.71 25.76
C ARG A 570 18.69 -16.95 25.25
N PHE A 571 19.05 -17.42 24.06
CA PHE A 571 18.40 -18.56 23.45
C PHE A 571 19.36 -19.45 22.66
N ARG A 572 18.99 -20.73 22.55
CA ARG A 572 19.58 -21.72 21.65
C ARG A 572 18.54 -22.14 20.62
N ASP A 573 18.89 -22.00 19.35
CA ASP A 573 18.03 -22.36 18.24
C ASP A 573 18.08 -23.86 17.95
N LEU A 574 16.93 -24.52 18.01
CA LEU A 574 16.76 -25.93 17.64
C LEU A 574 16.23 -26.13 16.22
N GLY A 575 16.08 -25.04 15.46
CA GLY A 575 15.55 -25.04 14.10
C GLY A 575 14.10 -25.53 14.03
N MET A 576 13.83 -26.41 13.06
CA MET A 576 12.50 -27.01 12.84
C MET A 576 12.21 -28.22 13.76
N THR A 577 13.09 -28.51 14.71
CA THR A 577 12.90 -29.62 15.65
C THR A 577 11.71 -29.36 16.54
N LYS A 578 10.79 -30.32 16.65
CA LYS A 578 9.61 -30.17 17.52
C LYS A 578 10.07 -30.19 18.99
N ILE A 579 9.91 -29.07 19.67
CA ILE A 579 9.91 -29.01 21.12
C ILE A 579 8.54 -29.54 21.60
N PRO A 580 8.50 -30.40 22.64
CA PRO A 580 7.22 -30.78 23.26
C PRO A 580 6.41 -29.54 23.65
N ASP A 581 5.08 -29.62 23.53
CA ASP A 581 4.13 -28.51 23.68
C ASP A 581 4.12 -27.91 25.09
N ARG A 582 5.07 -27.03 25.41
CA ARG A 582 5.15 -26.46 26.78
C ARG A 582 4.83 -24.98 26.84
N HIS A 583 5.48 -24.15 26.05
CA HIS A 583 5.22 -22.70 26.04
C HIS A 583 5.26 -22.15 24.63
N GLU A 584 4.35 -21.24 24.30
CA GLU A 584 4.31 -20.56 23.01
C GLU A 584 4.38 -19.05 23.23
N LEU A 585 5.20 -18.37 22.41
CA LEU A 585 5.13 -16.92 22.31
C LEU A 585 3.82 -16.53 21.63
N GLU A 586 3.26 -15.38 22.04
CA GLU A 586 2.09 -14.79 21.38
C GLU A 586 2.33 -14.71 19.87
N SER A 587 1.47 -15.32 19.11
CA SER A 587 1.59 -15.42 17.66
C SER A 587 0.26 -15.10 16.98
N VAL A 588 0.22 -15.26 15.67
CA VAL A 588 -0.88 -14.83 14.79
C VAL A 588 -2.25 -15.33 15.23
N VAL A 589 -2.36 -16.56 15.69
CA VAL A 589 -3.64 -17.19 16.06
C VAL A 589 -3.37 -18.42 16.91
N GLU A 590 -4.15 -18.65 17.95
CA GLU A 590 -4.15 -19.89 18.70
C GLU A 590 -4.22 -21.12 17.77
N GLY A 591 -3.29 -22.05 17.95
CA GLY A 591 -3.25 -23.30 17.22
C GLY A 591 -2.70 -23.21 15.79
N TYR A 592 -2.03 -22.13 15.41
CA TYR A 592 -1.35 -22.02 14.12
C TYR A 592 -0.06 -22.85 14.10
N PRO A 593 0.26 -23.58 13.01
CA PRO A 593 1.45 -24.44 12.93
C PRO A 593 2.79 -23.69 12.88
N GLY A 594 2.79 -22.38 13.09
CA GLY A 594 3.99 -21.53 13.08
C GLY A 594 4.28 -20.83 14.42
N ALA A 595 3.55 -21.17 15.49
CA ALA A 595 3.84 -20.60 16.81
C ALA A 595 5.26 -20.90 17.24
N VAL A 596 5.95 -19.86 17.75
CA VAL A 596 7.31 -20.02 18.30
C VAL A 596 7.22 -20.71 19.64
N ARG A 597 7.80 -21.90 19.73
CA ARG A 597 7.83 -22.70 20.97
C ARG A 597 9.14 -22.52 21.70
N TYR A 598 9.07 -22.50 23.01
CA TYR A 598 10.24 -22.36 23.86
C TYR A 598 10.14 -23.18 25.16
N CYS A 599 11.29 -23.58 25.70
CA CYS A 599 11.43 -24.15 27.05
C CYS A 599 12.75 -23.69 27.66
N ALA A 600 12.84 -23.68 28.98
CA ALA A 600 14.10 -23.40 29.64
C ALA A 600 15.11 -24.58 29.42
N VAL A 601 16.40 -24.25 29.25
CA VAL A 601 17.45 -25.28 29.11
C VAL A 601 17.49 -26.13 30.36
N GLY A 602 17.30 -27.44 30.19
CA GLY A 602 17.25 -28.40 31.33
C GLY A 602 15.84 -28.69 31.86
N GLU A 603 14.81 -28.06 31.35
CA GLU A 603 13.42 -28.39 31.67
C GLU A 603 12.94 -29.53 30.75
N LYS A 604 13.20 -30.79 31.18
CA LYS A 604 12.77 -32.01 30.45
C LYS A 604 11.52 -32.63 31.04
#